data_c2ca67c3fdee313175a71bd405c6cb5f
#
_entry.id   c2ca67c3fdee313175a71bd405c6cb5f
#
_cell.length_a   1.000
_cell.length_b   1.000
_cell.length_c   1.000
_cell.angle_alpha   90.00
_cell.angle_beta   90.00
_cell.angle_gamma   90.00
#
_symmetry.space_group_name_H-M   'P 1'
#
loop_
_entity.id
_entity.type
_entity.pdbx_description
1 polymer ?
#
loop_
_entity_poly.entity_id
_entity_poly.type
_entity_poly.pdbx_seq_one_letter_code
_entity_poly.pdbx_strand_id
1 'polypeptide(L)'
;MDTRYYDFFHKVQKDYRHYCTSLLKEYQFTSYEVDVLTFLVNNPKLDKAKDIVYIKGISKGLVAKAVKSLYDKGYINIKIDDKDRRCMHLLLSDKCQDISKIITNSTSEFIKCLQDGITSDDVMLINSIFMKMNKNLDEFERRYK
;
A
#
# COMPACT_ATOMS: atom_id res chain seq x y z
N MET A 1 -23.30 2.44 -18.29
CA MET A 1 -22.07 1.76 -17.84
C MET A 1 -21.98 1.93 -16.34
N ASP A 2 -21.84 0.84 -15.60
CA ASP A 2 -21.79 0.89 -14.14
C ASP A 2 -20.33 1.08 -13.69
N THR A 3 -20.03 2.21 -13.08
CA THR A 3 -18.68 2.58 -12.58
C THR A 3 -18.57 2.52 -11.06
N ARG A 4 -19.62 2.03 -10.38
CA ARG A 4 -19.68 1.99 -8.89
C ARG A 4 -18.50 1.25 -8.25
N TYR A 5 -17.90 0.30 -8.94
CA TYR A 5 -16.71 -0.37 -8.43
C TYR A 5 -15.48 0.55 -8.37
N TYR A 6 -15.32 1.53 -9.26
CA TYR A 6 -14.25 2.54 -9.17
C TYR A 6 -14.43 3.40 -7.92
N ASP A 7 -15.67 3.86 -7.69
CA ASP A 7 -15.99 4.67 -6.51
C ASP A 7 -15.75 3.90 -5.22
N PHE A 8 -16.09 2.59 -5.22
CA PHE A 8 -15.84 1.70 -4.08
C PHE A 8 -14.34 1.56 -3.80
N PHE A 9 -13.50 1.26 -4.80
CA PHE A 9 -12.06 1.13 -4.58
C PHE A 9 -11.43 2.44 -4.10
N HIS A 10 -11.83 3.56 -4.68
CA HIS A 10 -11.37 4.86 -4.24
C HIS A 10 -11.76 5.13 -2.78
N LYS A 11 -13.01 4.81 -2.42
CA LYS A 11 -13.48 4.94 -1.04
C LYS A 11 -12.70 4.06 -0.07
N VAL A 12 -12.47 2.80 -0.41
CA VAL A 12 -11.68 1.86 0.43
C VAL A 12 -10.28 2.42 0.69
N GLN A 13 -9.58 2.86 -0.34
CA GLN A 13 -8.23 3.43 -0.19
C GLN A 13 -8.23 4.69 0.67
N LYS A 14 -9.19 5.60 0.46
CA LYS A 14 -9.32 6.84 1.21
C LYS A 14 -9.63 6.58 2.69
N ASP A 15 -10.62 5.74 2.97
CA ASP A 15 -11.06 5.45 4.34
C ASP A 15 -9.97 4.70 5.12
N TYR A 16 -9.27 3.74 4.48
CA TYR A 16 -8.13 3.04 5.09
C TYR A 16 -6.98 4.00 5.42
N ARG A 17 -6.63 4.91 4.49
CA ARG A 17 -5.61 5.94 4.74
C ARG A 17 -5.99 6.83 5.93
N HIS A 18 -7.23 7.31 5.99
CA HIS A 18 -7.71 8.14 7.10
C HIS A 18 -7.63 7.39 8.43
N TYR A 19 -8.04 6.11 8.44
CA TYR A 19 -7.99 5.27 9.62
C TYR A 19 -6.55 5.10 10.12
N CYS A 20 -5.62 4.70 9.27
CA CYS A 20 -4.21 4.55 9.65
C CYS A 20 -3.59 5.90 10.08
N THR A 21 -3.91 6.99 9.40
CA THR A 21 -3.40 8.33 9.78
C THR A 21 -3.89 8.72 11.18
N SER A 22 -5.14 8.41 11.52
CA SER A 22 -5.68 8.72 12.85
C SER A 22 -5.00 7.92 13.97
N LEU A 23 -4.68 6.64 13.72
CA LEU A 23 -3.98 5.78 14.67
C LEU A 23 -2.50 6.16 14.87
N LEU A 24 -1.89 6.73 13.83
CA LEU A 24 -0.49 7.14 13.84
C LEU A 24 -0.29 8.65 14.10
N LYS A 25 -1.33 9.35 14.55
CA LYS A 25 -1.30 10.82 14.74
C LYS A 25 -0.17 11.30 15.65
N GLU A 26 0.19 10.53 16.67
CA GLU A 26 1.26 10.87 17.62
C GLU A 26 2.64 10.94 16.98
N TYR A 27 2.84 10.23 15.87
CA TYR A 27 4.09 10.24 15.11
C TYR A 27 4.20 11.43 14.16
N GLN A 28 3.13 12.21 13.97
CA GLN A 28 3.07 13.39 13.12
C GLN A 28 3.48 13.12 11.65
N PHE A 29 3.11 11.94 11.13
CA PHE A 29 3.32 11.60 9.74
C PHE A 29 2.36 12.33 8.82
N THR A 30 2.85 12.70 7.64
CA THR A 30 1.99 13.10 6.53
C THR A 30 1.21 11.91 5.98
N SER A 31 0.11 12.15 5.27
CA SER A 31 -0.67 11.07 4.65
C SER A 31 0.15 10.21 3.67
N TYR A 32 1.10 10.81 2.96
CA TYR A 32 1.97 10.06 2.05
C TYR A 32 3.04 9.24 2.78
N GLU A 33 3.53 9.71 3.92
CA GLU A 33 4.40 8.89 4.78
C GLU A 33 3.64 7.69 5.34
N VAL A 34 2.38 7.86 5.76
CA VAL A 34 1.50 6.77 6.17
C VAL A 34 1.28 5.78 5.01
N ASP A 35 1.06 6.28 3.78
CA ASP A 35 0.93 5.40 2.60
C ASP A 35 2.17 4.56 2.35
N VAL A 36 3.37 5.13 2.46
CA VAL A 36 4.64 4.39 2.30
C VAL A 36 4.78 3.33 3.40
N LEU A 37 4.57 3.70 4.66
CA LEU A 37 4.70 2.77 5.80
C LEU A 37 3.68 1.63 5.71
N THR A 38 2.41 1.93 5.45
CA THR A 38 1.36 0.91 5.30
C THR A 38 1.63 -0.01 4.12
N PHE A 39 2.18 0.53 3.02
CA PHE A 39 2.56 -0.29 1.87
C PHE A 39 3.67 -1.28 2.23
N LEU A 40 4.76 -0.80 2.83
CA LEU A 40 5.91 -1.65 3.18
C LEU A 40 5.56 -2.71 4.22
N VAL A 41 4.73 -2.38 5.22
CA VAL A 41 4.26 -3.35 6.22
C VAL A 41 3.37 -4.42 5.58
N ASN A 42 2.43 -4.03 4.72
CA ASN A 42 1.44 -4.95 4.14
C ASN A 42 1.97 -5.74 2.94
N ASN A 43 3.10 -5.33 2.34
CA ASN A 43 3.67 -5.95 1.16
C ASN A 43 5.16 -6.27 1.34
N PRO A 44 5.53 -7.18 2.24
CA PRO A 44 6.94 -7.44 2.61
C PRO A 44 7.82 -7.94 1.47
N LYS A 45 7.23 -8.36 0.34
CA LYS A 45 7.96 -8.78 -0.87
C LYS A 45 8.14 -7.66 -1.90
N LEU A 46 7.53 -6.50 -1.68
CA LEU A 46 7.56 -5.35 -2.57
C LEU A 46 8.17 -4.17 -1.81
N ASP A 47 9.41 -3.87 -2.09
CA ASP A 47 10.21 -2.94 -1.31
C ASP A 47 10.81 -1.79 -2.14
N LYS A 48 10.26 -1.55 -3.34
CA LYS A 48 10.76 -0.52 -4.25
C LYS A 48 9.79 0.66 -4.36
N ALA A 49 10.32 1.88 -4.48
CA ALA A 49 9.48 3.08 -4.66
C ALA A 49 8.54 2.97 -5.87
N LYS A 50 8.97 2.32 -6.96
CA LYS A 50 8.13 2.09 -8.15
C LYS A 50 6.89 1.25 -7.85
N ASP A 51 7.01 0.28 -6.93
CA ASP A 51 5.89 -0.59 -6.55
C ASP A 51 4.83 0.23 -5.78
N ILE A 52 5.28 1.16 -4.93
CA ILE A 52 4.39 2.09 -4.21
C ILE A 52 3.65 2.99 -5.21
N VAL A 53 4.37 3.58 -6.17
CA VAL A 53 3.78 4.40 -7.24
C VAL A 53 2.71 3.62 -7.99
N TYR A 54 3.03 2.41 -8.42
CA TYR A 54 2.13 1.58 -9.22
C TYR A 54 0.89 1.15 -8.43
N ILE A 55 1.07 0.59 -7.25
CA ILE A 55 -0.04 -0.01 -6.48
C ILE A 55 -0.89 1.05 -5.78
N LYS A 56 -0.26 2.10 -5.22
CA LYS A 56 -0.99 3.17 -4.51
C LYS A 56 -1.54 4.26 -5.46
N GLY A 57 -1.09 4.30 -6.71
CA GLY A 57 -1.49 5.34 -7.64
C GLY A 57 -1.04 6.75 -7.23
N ILE A 58 0.05 6.86 -6.47
CA ILE A 58 0.63 8.12 -6.00
C ILE A 58 1.73 8.55 -6.98
N SER A 59 1.85 9.84 -7.24
CA SER A 59 2.90 10.34 -8.14
C SER A 59 4.31 10.01 -7.64
N LYS A 60 5.23 9.78 -8.59
CA LYS A 60 6.64 9.47 -8.30
C LYS A 60 7.29 10.51 -7.38
N GLY A 61 7.00 11.80 -7.61
CA GLY A 61 7.55 12.89 -6.80
C GLY A 61 7.06 12.88 -5.35
N LEU A 62 5.77 12.57 -5.12
CA LEU A 62 5.20 12.46 -3.77
C LEU A 62 5.75 11.25 -3.01
N VAL A 63 5.90 10.10 -3.69
CA VAL A 63 6.55 8.92 -3.09
C VAL A 63 7.99 9.22 -2.73
N ALA A 64 8.77 9.83 -3.64
CA ALA A 64 10.17 10.18 -3.39
C ALA A 64 10.33 11.13 -2.19
N LYS A 65 9.44 12.13 -2.08
CA LYS A 65 9.43 13.07 -0.95
C LYS A 65 9.11 12.36 0.37
N ALA A 66 8.12 11.48 0.39
CA ALA A 66 7.76 10.73 1.59
C ALA A 66 8.87 9.75 2.01
N VAL A 67 9.45 9.03 1.05
CA VAL A 67 10.58 8.12 1.28
C VAL A 67 11.78 8.88 1.88
N LYS A 68 12.15 10.02 1.28
CA LYS A 68 13.23 10.86 1.81
C LYS A 68 12.96 11.31 3.23
N SER A 69 11.77 11.80 3.52
CA SER A 69 11.39 12.25 4.86
C SER A 69 11.45 11.12 5.89
N LEU A 70 10.94 9.92 5.55
CA LEU A 70 11.00 8.75 6.44
C LEU A 70 12.43 8.27 6.66
N TYR A 71 13.29 8.34 5.64
CA TYR A 71 14.71 8.04 5.76
C TYR A 71 15.40 9.04 6.70
N ASP A 72 15.21 10.34 6.49
CA ASP A 72 15.77 11.40 7.33
C ASP A 72 15.32 11.30 8.79
N LYS A 73 14.09 10.85 9.03
CA LYS A 73 13.53 10.58 10.37
C LYS A 73 13.99 9.22 10.96
N GLY A 74 14.70 8.40 10.20
CA GLY A 74 15.22 7.10 10.62
C GLY A 74 14.20 5.96 10.68
N TYR A 75 13.04 6.08 10.03
CA TYR A 75 12.01 5.03 9.96
C TYR A 75 12.26 4.01 8.87
N ILE A 76 12.98 4.38 7.82
CA ILE A 76 13.37 3.46 6.76
C ILE A 76 14.88 3.55 6.50
N ASN A 77 15.43 2.42 6.07
CA ASN A 77 16.79 2.30 5.52
C ASN A 77 16.70 2.08 4.02
N ILE A 78 17.71 2.51 3.28
CA ILE A 78 17.79 2.30 1.84
C ILE A 78 18.99 1.39 1.57
N LYS A 79 18.74 0.24 0.92
CA LYS A 79 19.78 -0.66 0.47
C LYS A 79 19.83 -0.65 -1.06
N ILE A 80 21.03 -0.41 -1.62
CA ILE A 80 21.26 -0.53 -3.06
C ILE A 80 21.34 -2.02 -3.42
N ASP A 81 20.65 -2.40 -4.50
CA ASP A 81 20.73 -3.77 -5.02
C ASP A 81 22.14 -4.11 -5.50
N ASP A 82 22.65 -5.28 -5.14
CA ASP A 82 24.01 -5.69 -5.45
C ASP A 82 24.20 -5.98 -6.96
N LYS A 83 23.13 -6.32 -7.68
CA LYS A 83 23.16 -6.65 -9.11
C LYS A 83 22.80 -5.47 -10.01
N ASP A 84 21.89 -4.60 -9.54
CA ASP A 84 21.47 -3.40 -10.28
C ASP A 84 21.51 -2.16 -9.36
N ARG A 85 22.60 -1.42 -9.44
CA ARG A 85 22.81 -0.20 -8.65
C ARG A 85 21.75 0.89 -8.86
N ARG A 86 20.91 0.78 -9.87
CA ARG A 86 19.77 1.70 -10.10
C ARG A 86 18.56 1.32 -9.26
N CYS A 87 18.58 0.13 -8.67
CA CYS A 87 17.50 -0.39 -7.86
C CYS A 87 17.80 -0.16 -6.37
N MET A 88 16.89 0.49 -5.67
CA MET A 88 16.97 0.73 -4.24
C MET A 88 15.84 0.00 -3.53
N HIS A 89 16.20 -0.72 -2.48
CA HIS A 89 15.27 -1.41 -1.58
C HIS A 89 14.98 -0.53 -0.37
N LEU A 90 13.72 -0.39 -0.04
CA LEU A 90 13.22 0.37 1.11
C LEU A 90 12.94 -0.61 2.25
N LEU A 91 13.71 -0.52 3.32
CA LEU A 91 13.62 -1.44 4.46
C LEU A 91 13.10 -0.68 5.68
N LEU A 92 12.10 -1.22 6.36
CA LEU A 92 11.66 -0.69 7.65
C LEU A 92 12.79 -0.83 8.67
N SER A 93 13.07 0.23 9.43
CA SER A 93 14.04 0.19 10.52
C SER A 93 13.42 -0.40 11.79
N ASP A 94 14.25 -0.72 12.78
CA ASP A 94 13.80 -1.20 14.10
C ASP A 94 12.88 -0.18 14.81
N LYS A 95 13.01 1.10 14.48
CA LYS A 95 12.13 2.18 14.96
C LYS A 95 10.65 1.98 14.54
N CYS A 96 10.40 1.20 13.48
CA CYS A 96 9.06 0.90 13.00
C CYS A 96 8.37 -0.27 13.71
N GLN A 97 8.97 -0.89 14.73
CA GLN A 97 8.41 -2.11 15.35
C GLN A 97 6.98 -1.90 15.85
N ASP A 98 6.74 -0.83 16.62
CA ASP A 98 5.40 -0.55 17.15
C ASP A 98 4.44 -0.03 16.06
N ILE A 99 4.95 0.79 15.14
CA ILE A 99 4.20 1.26 13.97
C ILE A 99 3.73 0.06 13.13
N SER A 100 4.59 -0.91 12.89
CA SER A 100 4.26 -2.11 12.13
C SER A 100 3.15 -2.93 12.80
N LYS A 101 3.17 -3.06 14.14
CA LYS A 101 2.08 -3.70 14.89
C LYS A 101 0.75 -2.95 14.75
N ILE A 102 0.79 -1.62 14.91
CA ILE A 102 -0.41 -0.77 14.73
C ILE A 102 -0.98 -0.96 13.33
N ILE A 103 -0.15 -0.89 12.29
CA ILE A 103 -0.58 -1.04 10.90
C ILE A 103 -1.14 -2.44 10.66
N THR A 104 -0.47 -3.50 11.11
CA THR A 104 -0.93 -4.88 10.93
C THR A 104 -2.30 -5.10 11.58
N ASN A 105 -2.49 -4.62 12.81
CA ASN A 105 -3.76 -4.73 13.53
C ASN A 105 -4.85 -3.93 12.82
N SER A 106 -4.57 -2.68 12.44
CA SER A 106 -5.53 -1.83 11.75
C SER A 106 -5.95 -2.40 10.39
N THR A 107 -5.02 -3.00 9.66
CA THR A 107 -5.32 -3.70 8.40
C THR A 107 -6.28 -4.86 8.63
N SER A 108 -6.00 -5.68 9.64
CA SER A 108 -6.86 -6.81 9.99
C SER A 108 -8.26 -6.37 10.41
N GLU A 109 -8.38 -5.33 11.23
CA GLU A 109 -9.67 -4.78 11.66
C GLU A 109 -10.46 -4.18 10.49
N PHE A 110 -9.78 -3.42 9.62
CA PHE A 110 -10.40 -2.82 8.45
C PHE A 110 -10.94 -3.88 7.49
N ILE A 111 -10.16 -4.95 7.23
CA ILE A 111 -10.59 -6.07 6.39
C ILE A 111 -11.79 -6.80 7.02
N LYS A 112 -11.75 -7.06 8.33
CA LYS A 112 -12.90 -7.67 9.03
C LYS A 112 -14.17 -6.84 8.89
N CYS A 113 -14.05 -5.51 9.02
CA CYS A 113 -15.17 -4.60 8.82
C CYS A 113 -15.72 -4.66 7.39
N LEU A 114 -14.85 -4.71 6.38
CA LEU A 114 -15.27 -4.85 4.97
C LEU A 114 -15.96 -6.19 4.68
N GLN A 115 -15.59 -7.23 5.40
CA GLN A 115 -16.11 -8.59 5.20
C GLN A 115 -17.28 -8.95 6.12
N ASP A 116 -17.74 -8.01 6.94
CA ASP A 116 -18.87 -8.25 7.83
C ASP A 116 -20.13 -8.63 7.03
N GLY A 117 -20.76 -9.75 7.39
CA GLY A 117 -21.91 -10.30 6.66
C GLY A 117 -21.59 -10.96 5.31
N ILE A 118 -20.30 -11.07 4.93
CA ILE A 118 -19.86 -11.74 3.69
C ILE A 118 -19.41 -13.16 4.03
N THR A 119 -19.90 -14.15 3.27
CA THR A 119 -19.53 -15.55 3.49
C THR A 119 -18.12 -15.86 2.93
N SER A 120 -17.51 -16.95 3.41
CA SER A 120 -16.22 -17.42 2.87
C SER A 120 -16.28 -17.71 1.36
N ASP A 121 -17.42 -18.24 0.87
CA ASP A 121 -17.62 -18.50 -0.56
C ASP A 121 -17.66 -17.21 -1.37
N ASP A 122 -18.31 -16.16 -0.84
CA ASP A 122 -18.34 -14.83 -1.46
C ASP A 122 -16.92 -14.23 -1.52
N VAL A 123 -16.12 -14.36 -0.46
CA VAL A 123 -14.72 -13.92 -0.45
C VAL A 123 -13.89 -14.66 -1.51
N MET A 124 -14.08 -15.97 -1.64
CA MET A 124 -13.39 -16.76 -2.68
C MET A 124 -13.82 -16.33 -4.08
N LEU A 125 -15.11 -16.06 -4.29
CA LEU A 125 -15.63 -15.56 -5.55
C LEU A 125 -15.06 -14.19 -5.90
N ILE A 126 -15.04 -13.24 -4.96
CA ILE A 126 -14.43 -11.91 -5.13
C ILE A 126 -12.96 -12.03 -5.53
N ASN A 127 -12.18 -12.85 -4.84
CA ASN A 127 -10.78 -13.07 -5.15
C ASN A 127 -10.60 -13.64 -6.57
N SER A 128 -11.42 -14.61 -6.97
CA SER A 128 -11.41 -15.17 -8.33
C SER A 128 -11.71 -14.10 -9.40
N ILE A 129 -12.68 -13.23 -9.13
CA ILE A 129 -13.03 -12.12 -10.03
C ILE A 129 -11.86 -11.13 -10.14
N PHE A 130 -11.24 -10.74 -9.02
CA PHE A 130 -10.10 -9.83 -9.02
C PHE A 130 -8.90 -10.40 -9.79
N MET A 131 -8.63 -11.69 -9.67
CA MET A 131 -7.57 -12.33 -10.46
C MET A 131 -7.83 -12.22 -11.96
N LYS A 132 -9.08 -12.42 -12.41
CA LYS A 132 -9.47 -12.25 -13.83
C LYS A 132 -9.35 -10.80 -14.27
N MET A 133 -9.79 -9.85 -13.43
CA MET A 133 -9.69 -8.41 -13.74
C MET A 133 -8.24 -7.97 -13.85
N ASN A 134 -7.36 -8.42 -12.95
CA ASN A 134 -5.92 -8.12 -13.02
C ASN A 134 -5.30 -8.66 -14.31
N LYS A 135 -5.60 -9.91 -14.69
CA LYS A 135 -5.13 -10.46 -15.96
C LYS A 135 -5.59 -9.61 -17.16
N ASN A 136 -6.84 -9.17 -17.15
CA ASN A 136 -7.38 -8.31 -18.22
C ASN A 136 -6.68 -6.95 -18.24
N LEU A 137 -6.33 -6.38 -17.08
CA LEU A 137 -5.56 -5.14 -17.00
C LEU A 137 -4.15 -5.31 -17.56
N ASP A 138 -3.46 -6.41 -17.25
CA ASP A 138 -2.14 -6.71 -17.80
C ASP A 138 -2.18 -6.84 -19.32
N GLU A 139 -3.22 -7.46 -19.87
CA GLU A 139 -3.43 -7.58 -21.31
C GLU A 139 -3.74 -6.22 -21.95
N PHE A 140 -4.53 -5.40 -21.27
CA PHE A 140 -4.84 -4.04 -21.70
C PHE A 140 -3.59 -3.17 -21.76
N GLU A 141 -2.75 -3.18 -20.69
CA GLU A 141 -1.49 -2.44 -20.67
C GLU A 141 -0.55 -2.80 -21.82
N ARG A 142 -0.47 -4.10 -22.18
CA ARG A 142 0.39 -4.55 -23.31
C ARG A 142 -0.04 -3.97 -24.66
N ARG A 143 -1.31 -3.55 -24.80
CA ARG A 143 -1.83 -2.95 -26.05
C ARG A 143 -1.45 -1.48 -26.20
N TYR A 144 -1.07 -0.80 -25.11
CA TYR A 144 -0.77 0.64 -25.09
C TYR A 144 0.71 0.96 -24.80
N LYS A 145 1.53 -0.05 -24.58
CA LYS A 145 2.99 0.06 -24.50
C LYS A 145 3.63 -0.38 -25.83
#